data_8f955a0d37d63e231cce80eadb79f1e0
#
_entry.id   8f955a0d37d63e231cce80eadb79f1e0
#
_cell.length_a   1.000
_cell.length_b   1.000
_cell.length_c   1.000
_cell.angle_alpha   90.00
_cell.angle_beta   90.00
_cell.angle_gamma   90.00
#
_symmetry.space_group_name_H-M   'P 1'
#
loop_
_entity.id
_entity.type
_entity.pdbx_description
1 polymer ?
#
loop_
_entity_poly.entity_id
_entity_poly.type
_entity_poly.pdbx_seq_one_letter_code
_entity_poly.pdbx_strand_id
1 'polypeptide(L)'
;MLSILAGFLILVMFLYGGYSLWDTARIYGNAAVGEELLKYKPTSETEGEHLSLQELALINPDTRGWLTIPDTHVDYPVLQGNDDMEYINKDVFGEFSLSGSLFLSCRNSSDFSDGYSLIYGHHMDHGGMFGDVVEYTDISYFEKHMDGWLYLADATYQIQMFACVETDAYDSMIYGCGADTDLNKLLSYIKEHAVVYKNMTTDRPAQVIGLSTCADARTNGRVIVFGRLEKIS
;
A
#
# COMPACT_ATOMS: atom_id res chain seq x y z
N MET A 1 34.72 41.99 8.75
CA MET A 1 34.81 40.54 8.92
C MET A 1 33.49 39.91 9.39
N LEU A 2 32.88 40.43 10.48
CA LEU A 2 31.61 39.86 11.01
C LEU A 2 30.47 39.91 9.99
N SER A 3 30.32 41.01 9.25
CA SER A 3 29.25 41.16 8.22
C SER A 3 29.42 40.18 7.01
N ILE A 4 30.68 39.85 6.64
CA ILE A 4 30.97 38.91 5.56
C ILE A 4 30.63 37.49 6.03
N LEU A 5 30.99 37.14 7.26
CA LEU A 5 30.64 35.83 7.85
C LEU A 5 29.13 35.66 7.96
N ALA A 6 28.41 36.70 8.43
CA ALA A 6 26.95 36.69 8.50
C ALA A 6 26.31 36.55 7.12
N GLY A 7 26.80 37.27 6.11
CA GLY A 7 26.31 37.11 4.73
C GLY A 7 26.56 35.71 4.16
N PHE A 8 27.72 35.11 4.45
CA PHE A 8 28.02 33.75 4.05
C PHE A 8 27.08 32.71 4.70
N LEU A 9 26.84 32.86 6.03
CA LEU A 9 25.92 31.96 6.73
C LEU A 9 24.48 32.08 6.21
N ILE A 10 24.01 33.29 5.93
CA ILE A 10 22.69 33.51 5.32
C ILE A 10 22.60 32.80 3.95
N LEU A 11 23.63 32.95 3.10
CA LEU A 11 23.67 32.30 1.79
C LEU A 11 23.62 30.77 1.92
N VAL A 12 24.39 30.20 2.85
CA VAL A 12 24.38 28.74 3.10
C VAL A 12 22.99 28.28 3.57
N MET A 13 22.35 29.06 4.44
CA MET A 13 20.97 28.74 4.91
C MET A 13 19.95 28.78 3.75
N PHE A 14 20.05 29.77 2.85
CA PHE A 14 19.19 29.82 1.65
C PHE A 14 19.41 28.66 0.69
N LEU A 15 20.68 28.30 0.43
CA LEU A 15 21.02 27.16 -0.42
C LEU A 15 20.54 25.84 0.18
N TYR A 16 20.73 25.66 1.50
CA TYR A 16 20.24 24.48 2.21
C TYR A 16 18.71 24.42 2.22
N GLY A 17 18.04 25.55 2.52
CA GLY A 17 16.57 25.64 2.50
C GLY A 17 16.00 25.37 1.10
N GLY A 18 16.61 25.94 0.06
CA GLY A 18 16.22 25.69 -1.33
C GLY A 18 16.42 24.23 -1.74
N TYR A 19 17.55 23.63 -1.35
CA TYR A 19 17.80 22.20 -1.57
C TYR A 19 16.77 21.32 -0.84
N SER A 20 16.51 21.62 0.44
CA SER A 20 15.53 20.87 1.25
C SER A 20 14.13 20.92 0.67
N LEU A 21 13.68 22.09 0.20
CA LEU A 21 12.37 22.24 -0.45
C LEU A 21 12.31 21.47 -1.78
N TRP A 22 13.38 21.52 -2.58
CA TRP A 22 13.45 20.78 -3.83
C TRP A 22 13.45 19.26 -3.60
N ASP A 23 14.22 18.78 -2.62
CA ASP A 23 14.28 17.37 -2.24
C ASP A 23 12.93 16.87 -1.74
N THR A 24 12.27 17.64 -0.87
CA THR A 24 10.92 17.36 -0.39
C THR A 24 9.93 17.28 -1.56
N ALA A 25 9.92 18.27 -2.46
CA ALA A 25 9.03 18.29 -3.62
C ALA A 25 9.27 17.08 -4.54
N ARG A 26 10.53 16.65 -4.70
CA ARG A 26 10.89 15.45 -5.45
C ARG A 26 10.36 14.17 -4.81
N ILE A 27 10.49 14.03 -3.49
CA ILE A 27 9.98 12.86 -2.74
C ILE A 27 8.47 12.73 -2.92
N TYR A 28 7.72 13.82 -2.74
CA TYR A 28 6.26 13.82 -2.92
C TYR A 28 5.85 13.64 -4.39
N GLY A 29 6.62 14.20 -5.33
CA GLY A 29 6.40 13.97 -6.76
C GLY A 29 6.53 12.49 -7.16
N ASN A 30 7.47 11.79 -6.54
CA ASN A 30 7.66 10.34 -6.78
C ASN A 30 6.63 9.48 -6.05
N ALA A 31 5.98 9.99 -5.00
CA ALA A 31 4.92 9.29 -4.29
C ALA A 31 3.59 9.32 -5.04
N ALA A 32 3.37 10.28 -5.92
CA ALA A 32 2.19 10.31 -6.79
C ALA A 32 2.42 9.36 -7.99
N VAL A 33 1.36 8.64 -8.40
CA VAL A 33 1.41 7.88 -9.65
C VAL A 33 1.58 8.87 -10.80
N GLY A 34 2.77 8.90 -11.40
CA GLY A 34 3.05 9.76 -12.55
C GLY A 34 2.16 9.40 -13.75
N GLU A 35 1.91 10.37 -14.64
CA GLU A 35 1.15 10.14 -15.88
C GLU A 35 1.73 8.96 -16.68
N GLU A 36 3.02 8.71 -16.55
CA GLU A 36 3.73 7.62 -17.20
C GLU A 36 3.27 6.24 -16.71
N LEU A 37 2.89 6.10 -15.44
CA LEU A 37 2.35 4.86 -14.86
C LEU A 37 0.85 4.71 -15.11
N LEU A 38 0.09 5.81 -15.17
CA LEU A 38 -1.37 5.77 -15.35
C LEU A 38 -1.79 5.08 -16.66
N LYS A 39 -0.94 5.05 -17.68
CA LYS A 39 -1.21 4.31 -18.94
C LYS A 39 -1.32 2.79 -18.72
N TYR A 40 -0.74 2.27 -17.64
CA TYR A 40 -0.80 0.85 -17.29
C TYR A 40 -1.94 0.51 -16.32
N LYS A 41 -2.66 1.52 -15.84
CA LYS A 41 -3.81 1.31 -14.96
C LYS A 41 -4.90 0.55 -15.71
N PRO A 42 -5.40 -0.57 -15.17
CA PRO A 42 -6.55 -1.26 -15.74
C PRO A 42 -7.77 -0.37 -15.76
N THR A 43 -8.54 -0.41 -16.85
CA THR A 43 -9.84 0.23 -16.92
C THR A 43 -10.92 -0.80 -16.63
N SER A 44 -11.96 -0.40 -15.91
CA SER A 44 -13.09 -1.27 -15.55
C SER A 44 -13.90 -1.81 -16.73
N GLU A 45 -13.61 -1.36 -17.96
CA GLU A 45 -14.30 -1.75 -19.19
C GLU A 45 -13.78 -3.06 -19.80
N THR A 46 -12.63 -3.57 -19.34
CA THR A 46 -12.07 -4.84 -19.81
C THR A 46 -12.36 -5.96 -18.81
N GLU A 47 -13.39 -6.76 -19.07
CA GLU A 47 -13.62 -7.98 -18.31
C GLU A 47 -12.50 -9.00 -18.58
N GLY A 48 -11.79 -9.40 -17.53
CA GLY A 48 -10.98 -10.61 -17.46
C GLY A 48 -9.50 -10.50 -17.82
N GLU A 49 -9.09 -9.75 -18.84
CA GLU A 49 -7.67 -9.58 -19.18
C GLU A 49 -7.23 -8.12 -19.16
N HIS A 50 -6.26 -7.80 -18.34
CA HIS A 50 -5.69 -6.46 -18.22
C HIS A 50 -4.36 -6.39 -18.97
N LEU A 51 -4.41 -6.17 -20.30
CA LEU A 51 -3.23 -6.08 -21.17
C LEU A 51 -2.23 -5.04 -20.72
N SER A 52 -2.72 -3.92 -20.15
CA SER A 52 -1.88 -2.85 -19.59
C SER A 52 -1.00 -3.34 -18.43
N LEU A 53 -1.52 -4.23 -17.57
CA LEU A 53 -0.70 -4.87 -16.50
C LEU A 53 0.30 -5.87 -17.07
N GLN A 54 -0.07 -6.60 -18.13
CA GLN A 54 0.87 -7.49 -18.82
C GLN A 54 2.03 -6.69 -19.44
N GLU A 55 1.74 -5.52 -20.03
CA GLU A 55 2.77 -4.60 -20.55
C GLU A 55 3.69 -4.08 -19.42
N LEU A 56 3.12 -3.72 -18.25
CA LEU A 56 3.91 -3.31 -17.10
C LEU A 56 4.80 -4.45 -16.58
N ALA A 57 4.28 -5.69 -16.56
CA ALA A 57 5.04 -6.87 -16.18
C ALA A 57 6.18 -7.21 -17.14
N LEU A 58 6.13 -6.79 -18.41
CA LEU A 58 7.27 -6.89 -19.34
C LEU A 58 8.40 -5.91 -18.96
N ILE A 59 8.06 -4.76 -18.34
CA ILE A 59 9.04 -3.77 -17.88
C ILE A 59 9.60 -4.21 -16.51
N ASN A 60 8.72 -4.56 -15.57
CA ASN A 60 9.10 -5.09 -14.27
C ASN A 60 8.38 -6.42 -14.03
N PRO A 61 9.11 -7.56 -14.13
CA PRO A 61 8.54 -8.90 -13.94
C PRO A 61 7.99 -9.15 -12.53
N ASP A 62 8.30 -8.29 -11.57
CA ASP A 62 7.77 -8.35 -10.20
C ASP A 62 6.38 -7.73 -10.05
N THR A 63 5.81 -7.18 -11.12
CA THR A 63 4.44 -6.66 -11.12
C THR A 63 3.45 -7.80 -10.88
N ARG A 64 2.59 -7.65 -9.86
CA ARG A 64 1.56 -8.64 -9.49
C ARG A 64 0.15 -8.15 -9.77
N GLY A 65 -0.09 -6.85 -9.69
CA GLY A 65 -1.42 -6.29 -9.91
C GLY A 65 -1.46 -4.78 -9.74
N TRP A 66 -2.67 -4.27 -9.64
CA TRP A 66 -2.95 -2.86 -9.38
C TRP A 66 -4.04 -2.75 -8.31
N LEU A 67 -3.79 -1.98 -7.26
CA LEU A 67 -4.71 -1.73 -6.16
C LEU A 67 -5.32 -0.35 -6.30
N THR A 68 -6.64 -0.26 -6.24
CA THR A 68 -7.38 1.01 -6.26
C THR A 68 -8.40 1.03 -5.14
N ILE A 69 -8.41 2.11 -4.34
CA ILE A 69 -9.48 2.41 -3.38
C ILE A 69 -10.06 3.78 -3.78
N PRO A 70 -11.33 3.84 -4.23
CA PRO A 70 -11.94 5.08 -4.68
C PRO A 70 -11.96 6.18 -3.62
N ASP A 71 -11.88 7.42 -4.07
CA ASP A 71 -11.91 8.62 -3.23
C ASP A 71 -10.78 8.67 -2.17
N THR A 72 -9.69 7.91 -2.42
CA THR A 72 -8.44 7.91 -1.65
C THR A 72 -7.25 8.09 -2.59
N HIS A 73 -6.05 8.25 -2.04
CA HIS A 73 -4.81 8.27 -2.82
C HIS A 73 -4.27 6.87 -3.15
N VAL A 74 -4.92 5.80 -2.67
CA VAL A 74 -4.48 4.42 -2.95
C VAL A 74 -4.89 4.01 -4.35
N ASP A 75 -3.96 4.19 -5.29
CA ASP A 75 -4.16 3.89 -6.72
C ASP A 75 -2.81 3.56 -7.36
N TYR A 76 -2.27 2.36 -7.06
CA TYR A 76 -0.89 2.00 -7.36
C TYR A 76 -0.75 0.57 -7.88
N PRO A 77 0.29 0.31 -8.72
CA PRO A 77 0.71 -1.06 -8.99
C PRO A 77 1.23 -1.72 -7.71
N VAL A 78 1.03 -3.02 -7.61
CA VAL A 78 1.54 -3.89 -6.53
C VAL A 78 2.65 -4.76 -7.09
N LEU A 79 3.81 -4.72 -6.47
CA LEU A 79 4.98 -5.50 -6.83
C LEU A 79 5.19 -6.65 -5.84
N GLN A 80 6.12 -7.55 -6.10
CA GLN A 80 6.57 -8.56 -5.14
C GLN A 80 8.02 -8.91 -5.41
N GLY A 81 8.88 -8.53 -4.47
CA GLY A 81 10.29 -8.84 -4.52
C GLY A 81 10.64 -10.22 -3.95
N ASN A 82 11.92 -10.51 -3.93
CA ASN A 82 12.46 -11.74 -3.32
C ASN A 82 12.42 -11.70 -1.78
N ASP A 83 12.35 -10.50 -1.22
CA ASP A 83 12.16 -10.27 0.21
C ASP A 83 11.30 -9.02 0.45
N ASP A 84 10.82 -8.84 1.69
CA ASP A 84 9.94 -7.72 2.07
C ASP A 84 10.70 -6.36 2.22
N MET A 85 12.01 -6.32 1.91
CA MET A 85 12.84 -5.10 1.94
C MET A 85 13.11 -4.53 0.56
N GLU A 86 12.92 -5.32 -0.49
CA GLU A 86 13.34 -4.96 -1.84
C GLU A 86 12.66 -3.70 -2.37
N TYR A 87 11.34 -3.58 -2.19
CA TYR A 87 10.54 -2.46 -2.70
C TYR A 87 10.28 -1.35 -1.68
N ILE A 88 10.90 -1.42 -0.52
CA ILE A 88 10.81 -0.32 0.48
C ILE A 88 11.38 0.99 -0.10
N ASN A 89 12.46 0.92 -0.88
CA ASN A 89 13.13 2.09 -1.45
C ASN A 89 13.35 1.97 -2.96
N LYS A 90 12.49 1.24 -3.66
CA LYS A 90 12.49 1.13 -5.12
C LYS A 90 11.14 1.49 -5.68
N ASP A 91 11.12 2.21 -6.78
CA ASP A 91 9.92 2.43 -7.56
C ASP A 91 9.59 1.24 -8.48
N VAL A 92 8.50 1.38 -9.23
CA VAL A 92 8.01 0.36 -10.17
C VAL A 92 9.01 0.04 -11.28
N PHE A 93 9.90 0.98 -11.64
CA PHE A 93 10.93 0.80 -12.66
C PHE A 93 12.25 0.24 -12.10
N GLY A 94 12.30 -0.04 -10.78
CA GLY A 94 13.49 -0.55 -10.09
C GLY A 94 14.48 0.53 -9.69
N GLU A 95 14.15 1.81 -9.91
CA GLU A 95 15.00 2.94 -9.54
C GLU A 95 14.82 3.30 -8.05
N PHE A 96 15.83 3.93 -7.47
CA PHE A 96 15.78 4.36 -6.08
C PHE A 96 14.69 5.42 -5.86
N SER A 97 13.77 5.15 -4.92
CA SER A 97 12.71 6.05 -4.51
C SER A 97 12.48 5.96 -3.01
N LEU A 98 12.48 7.09 -2.31
CA LEU A 98 12.19 7.14 -0.86
C LEU A 98 10.72 6.81 -0.53
N SER A 99 9.81 6.99 -1.48
CA SER A 99 8.42 6.56 -1.35
C SER A 99 8.24 5.05 -1.53
N GLY A 100 9.22 4.37 -2.10
CA GLY A 100 9.13 2.95 -2.42
C GLY A 100 7.99 2.64 -3.38
N SER A 101 7.48 1.42 -3.28
CA SER A 101 6.29 0.94 -4.00
C SER A 101 5.35 0.22 -3.04
N LEU A 102 4.10 -0.03 -3.46
CA LEU A 102 3.27 -1.02 -2.78
C LEU A 102 3.78 -2.41 -3.15
N PHE A 103 3.89 -3.30 -2.18
CA PHE A 103 4.37 -4.65 -2.45
C PHE A 103 3.68 -5.72 -1.62
N LEU A 104 3.38 -6.84 -2.27
CA LEU A 104 2.90 -8.07 -1.66
C LEU A 104 4.03 -8.73 -0.88
N SER A 105 3.75 -9.25 0.32
CA SER A 105 4.76 -9.98 1.08
C SER A 105 5.37 -11.11 0.24
N CYS A 106 6.68 -11.26 0.33
CA CYS A 106 7.41 -12.35 -0.34
C CYS A 106 6.99 -13.75 0.12
N ARG A 107 6.25 -13.85 1.24
CA ARG A 107 5.70 -15.11 1.77
C ARG A 107 4.42 -15.53 1.07
N ASN A 108 3.75 -14.60 0.39
CA ASN A 108 2.51 -14.87 -0.30
C ASN A 108 2.75 -15.45 -1.70
N SER A 109 1.79 -16.24 -2.16
CA SER A 109 1.70 -16.66 -3.56
C SER A 109 1.48 -15.44 -4.45
N SER A 110 2.22 -15.36 -5.54
CA SER A 110 2.26 -14.19 -6.43
C SER A 110 0.94 -13.90 -7.16
N ASP A 111 0.03 -14.88 -7.19
CA ASP A 111 -1.29 -14.83 -7.79
C ASP A 111 -2.42 -14.53 -6.80
N PHE A 112 -2.09 -14.16 -5.56
CA PHE A 112 -3.03 -13.92 -4.47
C PHE A 112 -3.93 -15.12 -4.14
N SER A 113 -3.50 -16.35 -4.44
CA SER A 113 -4.28 -17.56 -4.17
C SER A 113 -4.33 -17.98 -2.70
N ASP A 114 -3.48 -17.41 -1.85
CA ASP A 114 -3.48 -17.69 -0.41
C ASP A 114 -4.78 -17.25 0.27
N GLY A 115 -5.11 -17.90 1.39
CA GLY A 115 -6.23 -17.47 2.23
C GLY A 115 -6.04 -16.09 2.86
N TYR A 116 -4.78 -15.64 3.05
CA TYR A 116 -4.42 -14.33 3.54
C TYR A 116 -3.23 -13.76 2.78
N SER A 117 -3.45 -12.64 2.12
CA SER A 117 -2.43 -11.86 1.41
C SER A 117 -2.19 -10.53 2.11
N LEU A 118 -0.93 -10.13 2.24
CA LEU A 118 -0.54 -8.90 2.93
C LEU A 118 0.23 -7.98 1.98
N ILE A 119 -0.29 -6.78 1.77
CA ILE A 119 0.35 -5.71 1.00
C ILE A 119 0.91 -4.68 1.97
N TYR A 120 2.15 -4.28 1.73
CA TYR A 120 2.84 -3.22 2.45
C TYR A 120 2.91 -1.95 1.61
N GLY A 121 2.90 -0.82 2.29
CA GLY A 121 3.15 0.49 1.69
C GLY A 121 3.63 1.49 2.73
N HIS A 122 4.44 2.46 2.31
CA HIS A 122 4.84 3.53 3.18
C HIS A 122 3.67 4.41 3.61
N HIS A 123 3.71 4.89 4.85
CA HIS A 123 2.94 6.04 5.26
C HIS A 123 3.63 7.30 4.78
N MET A 124 2.94 8.09 3.97
CA MET A 124 3.41 9.41 3.54
C MET A 124 2.37 10.46 3.88
N ASP A 125 2.85 11.66 4.23
CA ASP A 125 1.99 12.81 4.45
C ASP A 125 1.14 13.09 3.21
N HIS A 126 -0.01 13.72 3.41
CA HIS A 126 -0.97 14.03 2.34
C HIS A 126 -1.53 12.81 1.62
N GLY A 127 -1.60 11.66 2.28
CA GLY A 127 -2.26 10.45 1.79
C GLY A 127 -1.44 9.61 0.81
N GLY A 128 -0.24 10.05 0.40
CA GLY A 128 0.58 9.32 -0.57
C GLY A 128 0.89 7.88 -0.13
N MET A 129 1.02 6.98 -1.09
CA MET A 129 1.20 5.55 -0.88
C MET A 129 0.08 4.97 0.00
N PHE A 130 0.37 4.47 1.21
CA PHE A 130 -0.60 4.05 2.22
C PHE A 130 -0.83 5.10 3.32
N GLY A 131 -0.60 6.40 3.02
CA GLY A 131 -0.88 7.47 3.97
C GLY A 131 -2.33 7.49 4.43
N ASP A 132 -3.29 7.25 3.51
CA ASP A 132 -4.72 7.22 3.84
C ASP A 132 -5.14 6.00 4.67
N VAL A 133 -4.32 4.95 4.77
CA VAL A 133 -4.67 3.74 5.54
C VAL A 133 -4.82 4.04 7.03
N VAL A 134 -4.13 5.04 7.57
CA VAL A 134 -4.27 5.42 8.99
C VAL A 134 -5.63 6.05 9.28
N GLU A 135 -6.25 6.69 8.30
CA GLU A 135 -7.57 7.32 8.45
C GLU A 135 -8.69 6.29 8.69
N TYR A 136 -8.47 5.02 8.34
CA TYR A 136 -9.43 3.94 8.63
C TYR A 136 -9.63 3.63 10.11
N THR A 137 -8.83 4.22 10.99
CA THR A 137 -9.08 4.21 12.44
C THR A 137 -10.30 5.06 12.82
N ASP A 138 -10.70 6.04 11.98
CA ASP A 138 -11.95 6.77 12.12
C ASP A 138 -13.10 6.03 11.43
N ILE A 139 -14.16 5.75 12.20
CA ILE A 139 -15.32 5.00 11.71
C ILE A 139 -16.04 5.70 10.55
N SER A 140 -16.06 7.04 10.53
CA SER A 140 -16.74 7.80 9.49
C SER A 140 -15.96 7.77 8.17
N TYR A 141 -14.62 7.73 8.24
CA TYR A 141 -13.76 7.51 7.09
C TYR A 141 -13.91 6.08 6.58
N PHE A 142 -13.84 5.09 7.48
CA PHE A 142 -14.00 3.68 7.16
C PHE A 142 -15.29 3.41 6.38
N GLU A 143 -16.43 3.93 6.86
CA GLU A 143 -17.75 3.72 6.24
C GLU A 143 -17.87 4.30 4.81
N LYS A 144 -17.09 5.31 4.48
CA LYS A 144 -17.08 5.93 3.14
C LYS A 144 -16.17 5.20 2.15
N HIS A 145 -15.17 4.45 2.63
CA HIS A 145 -14.13 3.86 1.80
C HIS A 145 -14.06 2.33 1.99
N MET A 146 -15.23 1.68 2.05
CA MET A 146 -15.33 0.23 2.27
C MET A 146 -15.00 -0.61 1.04
N ASP A 147 -15.10 -0.04 -0.16
CA ASP A 147 -14.90 -0.77 -1.41
C ASP A 147 -13.57 -0.45 -2.05
N GLY A 148 -12.94 -1.45 -2.66
CA GLY A 148 -11.70 -1.33 -3.42
C GLY A 148 -11.64 -2.38 -4.51
N TRP A 149 -10.64 -2.30 -5.37
CA TRP A 149 -10.38 -3.26 -6.43
C TRP A 149 -8.91 -3.66 -6.48
N LEU A 150 -8.68 -4.95 -6.66
CA LEU A 150 -7.39 -5.50 -7.00
C LEU A 150 -7.49 -6.11 -8.41
N TYR A 151 -6.76 -5.53 -9.34
CA TYR A 151 -6.66 -5.99 -10.71
C TYR A 151 -5.39 -6.83 -10.85
N LEU A 152 -5.52 -8.05 -11.30
CA LEU A 152 -4.42 -8.92 -11.73
C LEU A 152 -4.40 -8.98 -13.26
N ALA A 153 -3.38 -9.57 -13.85
CA ALA A 153 -3.28 -9.67 -15.31
C ALA A 153 -4.44 -10.45 -15.97
N ASP A 154 -5.03 -11.40 -15.25
CA ASP A 154 -6.06 -12.35 -15.71
C ASP A 154 -7.28 -12.42 -14.80
N ALA A 155 -7.40 -11.53 -13.82
CA ALA A 155 -8.49 -11.53 -12.87
C ALA A 155 -8.74 -10.14 -12.27
N THR A 156 -9.98 -9.91 -11.86
CA THR A 156 -10.36 -8.74 -11.06
C THR A 156 -11.03 -9.21 -9.78
N TYR A 157 -10.60 -8.63 -8.67
CA TYR A 157 -11.19 -8.85 -7.36
C TYR A 157 -11.79 -7.56 -6.83
N GLN A 158 -13.01 -7.63 -6.33
CA GLN A 158 -13.55 -6.63 -5.44
C GLN A 158 -13.01 -6.85 -4.04
N ILE A 159 -12.61 -5.76 -3.38
CA ILE A 159 -12.22 -5.74 -1.98
C ILE A 159 -13.38 -5.12 -1.20
N GLN A 160 -13.85 -5.79 -0.16
CA GLN A 160 -14.77 -5.20 0.79
C GLN A 160 -14.10 -5.11 2.16
N MET A 161 -13.80 -3.89 2.60
CA MET A 161 -13.16 -3.64 3.89
C MET A 161 -14.10 -3.98 5.03
N PHE A 162 -13.58 -4.67 6.06
CA PHE A 162 -14.39 -5.09 7.21
C PHE A 162 -13.76 -4.79 8.56
N ALA A 163 -12.45 -4.52 8.63
CA ALA A 163 -11.80 -4.21 9.90
C ALA A 163 -10.57 -3.31 9.71
N CYS A 164 -10.28 -2.53 10.75
CA CYS A 164 -9.02 -1.81 10.92
C CYS A 164 -8.43 -2.20 12.28
N VAL A 165 -7.14 -2.53 12.29
CA VAL A 165 -6.39 -2.94 13.49
C VAL A 165 -5.17 -2.04 13.65
N GLU A 166 -4.96 -1.55 14.88
CA GLU A 166 -3.69 -0.96 15.29
C GLU A 166 -2.87 -2.01 16.02
N THR A 167 -1.62 -2.21 15.61
CA THR A 167 -0.75 -3.23 16.18
C THR A 167 0.72 -2.83 16.13
N ASP A 168 1.60 -3.75 16.48
CA ASP A 168 3.06 -3.62 16.43
C ASP A 168 3.63 -4.39 15.23
N ALA A 169 4.76 -3.91 14.68
CA ALA A 169 5.44 -4.54 13.54
C ALA A 169 5.88 -6.01 13.78
N TYR A 170 5.88 -6.45 15.05
CA TYR A 170 6.26 -7.81 15.43
C TYR A 170 5.07 -8.74 15.68
N ASP A 171 3.85 -8.29 15.38
CA ASP A 171 2.64 -9.10 15.55
C ASP A 171 2.64 -10.31 14.59
N SER A 172 2.99 -11.47 15.13
CA SER A 172 3.12 -12.70 14.34
C SER A 172 1.79 -13.22 13.78
N MET A 173 0.63 -12.85 14.37
CA MET A 173 -0.68 -13.23 13.85
C MET A 173 -1.01 -12.49 12.55
N ILE A 174 -0.64 -11.23 12.47
CA ILE A 174 -0.88 -10.38 11.29
C ILE A 174 0.23 -10.60 10.25
N TYR A 175 1.50 -10.59 10.68
CA TYR A 175 2.64 -10.69 9.75
C TYR A 175 3.07 -12.13 9.41
N GLY A 176 2.37 -13.12 9.96
CA GLY A 176 2.54 -14.54 9.61
C GLY A 176 1.73 -14.95 8.37
N CYS A 177 1.65 -14.07 7.34
CA CYS A 177 0.92 -14.35 6.10
C CYS A 177 1.56 -15.48 5.26
N GLY A 178 0.80 -16.04 4.33
CA GLY A 178 1.21 -17.09 3.40
C GLY A 178 0.26 -18.29 3.37
N ALA A 179 0.64 -19.32 2.62
CA ALA A 179 -0.20 -20.50 2.36
C ALA A 179 -0.65 -21.25 3.63
N ASP A 180 0.18 -21.25 4.69
CA ASP A 180 -0.09 -21.98 5.95
C ASP A 180 -0.90 -21.15 6.96
N THR A 181 -1.40 -19.96 6.61
CA THR A 181 -2.14 -19.10 7.53
C THR A 181 -3.45 -19.75 7.95
N ASP A 182 -3.64 -19.94 9.26
CA ASP A 182 -4.93 -20.35 9.83
C ASP A 182 -5.92 -19.17 9.80
N LEU A 183 -6.68 -19.10 8.71
CA LEU A 183 -7.62 -17.99 8.47
C LEU A 183 -8.66 -17.84 9.59
N ASN A 184 -9.08 -18.94 10.24
CA ASN A 184 -10.05 -18.85 11.35
C ASN A 184 -9.43 -18.16 12.57
N LYS A 185 -8.19 -18.49 12.90
CA LYS A 185 -7.48 -17.81 13.99
C LYS A 185 -7.24 -16.36 13.67
N LEU A 186 -6.82 -16.05 12.44
CA LEU A 186 -6.62 -14.68 11.99
C LEU A 186 -7.92 -13.86 12.10
N LEU A 187 -9.05 -14.36 11.58
CA LEU A 187 -10.35 -13.67 11.65
C LEU A 187 -10.81 -13.45 13.08
N SER A 188 -10.61 -14.43 13.97
CA SER A 188 -10.92 -14.28 15.39
C SER A 188 -10.05 -13.21 16.04
N TYR A 189 -8.75 -13.21 15.73
CA TYR A 189 -7.80 -12.23 16.22
C TYR A 189 -8.15 -10.81 15.73
N ILE A 190 -8.42 -10.64 14.44
CA ILE A 190 -8.85 -9.36 13.85
C ILE A 190 -10.08 -8.84 14.59
N LYS A 191 -11.10 -9.69 14.79
CA LYS A 191 -12.34 -9.29 15.47
C LYS A 191 -12.11 -8.83 16.91
N GLU A 192 -11.18 -9.46 17.62
CA GLU A 192 -10.85 -9.13 19.01
C GLU A 192 -10.07 -7.82 19.14
N HIS A 193 -9.19 -7.51 18.17
CA HIS A 193 -8.23 -6.40 18.24
C HIS A 193 -8.59 -5.20 17.36
N ALA A 194 -9.66 -5.30 16.55
CA ALA A 194 -10.03 -4.23 15.65
C ALA A 194 -10.49 -2.97 16.40
N VAL A 195 -9.93 -1.81 16.01
CA VAL A 195 -10.40 -0.48 16.43
C VAL A 195 -11.70 -0.10 15.69
N VAL A 196 -11.83 -0.59 14.44
CA VAL A 196 -13.08 -0.55 13.66
C VAL A 196 -13.37 -1.95 13.14
N TYR A 197 -14.59 -2.42 13.34
CA TYR A 197 -15.06 -3.73 12.84
C TYR A 197 -16.48 -3.64 12.29
N LYS A 198 -16.68 -4.13 11.09
CA LYS A 198 -17.99 -4.28 10.45
C LYS A 198 -18.31 -5.74 10.22
N ASN A 199 -19.52 -6.16 10.61
CA ASN A 199 -19.95 -7.52 10.33
C ASN A 199 -20.01 -7.76 8.83
N MET A 200 -19.31 -8.78 8.38
CA MET A 200 -19.36 -9.20 6.98
C MET A 200 -20.70 -9.89 6.70
N THR A 201 -21.17 -9.78 5.46
CA THR A 201 -22.38 -10.50 4.99
C THR A 201 -22.15 -12.02 4.94
N THR A 202 -20.90 -12.44 4.91
CA THR A 202 -20.46 -13.84 4.95
C THR A 202 -19.57 -14.04 6.16
N ASP A 203 -19.92 -14.96 7.04
CA ASP A 203 -19.20 -15.22 8.29
C ASP A 203 -17.75 -15.71 8.05
N ARG A 204 -17.44 -16.21 6.85
CA ARG A 204 -16.14 -16.75 6.49
C ARG A 204 -15.78 -16.43 5.03
N PRO A 205 -15.02 -15.36 4.78
CA PRO A 205 -14.47 -15.12 3.45
C PRO A 205 -13.50 -16.23 3.06
N ALA A 206 -13.43 -16.54 1.77
CA ALA A 206 -12.47 -17.50 1.25
C ALA A 206 -11.05 -16.92 1.27
N GLN A 207 -10.92 -15.60 1.03
CA GLN A 207 -9.66 -14.89 0.96
C GLN A 207 -9.76 -13.53 1.68
N VAL A 208 -8.71 -13.17 2.38
CA VAL A 208 -8.54 -11.90 3.08
C VAL A 208 -7.30 -11.19 2.57
N ILE A 209 -7.39 -9.89 2.42
CA ILE A 209 -6.26 -9.02 2.13
C ILE A 209 -6.04 -8.07 3.31
N GLY A 210 -4.79 -7.87 3.69
CA GLY A 210 -4.36 -6.85 4.64
C GLY A 210 -3.57 -5.76 3.91
N LEU A 211 -3.88 -4.50 4.19
CA LEU A 211 -3.15 -3.34 3.70
C LEU A 211 -2.44 -2.70 4.90
N SER A 212 -1.13 -2.86 4.98
CA SER A 212 -0.34 -2.49 6.16
C SER A 212 0.55 -1.29 5.90
N THR A 213 0.50 -0.31 6.81
CA THR A 213 1.39 0.85 6.80
C THR A 213 1.92 1.17 8.20
N CYS A 214 2.94 2.02 8.30
CA CYS A 214 3.40 2.55 9.58
C CYS A 214 2.36 3.51 10.17
N ALA A 215 2.08 3.40 11.48
CA ALA A 215 1.23 4.36 12.17
C ALA A 215 1.96 5.72 12.35
N ASP A 216 3.28 5.65 12.58
CA ASP A 216 4.18 6.81 12.70
C ASP A 216 5.59 6.34 12.31
N ALA A 217 6.30 7.15 11.54
CA ALA A 217 7.68 6.89 11.09
C ALA A 217 8.68 6.69 12.26
N ARG A 218 8.34 7.11 13.48
CA ARG A 218 9.19 7.05 14.67
C ARG A 218 8.91 5.87 15.59
N THR A 219 7.90 5.06 15.27
CA THR A 219 7.45 3.94 16.12
C THR A 219 7.36 2.64 15.34
N ASN A 220 7.26 1.53 16.07
CA ASN A 220 6.94 0.22 15.48
C ASN A 220 5.42 0.03 15.27
N GLY A 221 4.61 1.03 15.60
CA GLY A 221 3.17 0.98 15.42
C GLY A 221 2.80 0.81 13.94
N ARG A 222 1.77 -0.01 13.71
CA ARG A 222 1.23 -0.30 12.38
C ARG A 222 -0.27 -0.13 12.39
N VAL A 223 -0.80 0.34 11.28
CA VAL A 223 -2.23 0.31 10.99
C VAL A 223 -2.44 -0.65 9.83
N ILE A 224 -3.38 -1.56 9.99
CA ILE A 224 -3.73 -2.52 8.95
C ILE A 224 -5.24 -2.47 8.72
N VAL A 225 -5.62 -2.30 7.45
CA VAL A 225 -7.02 -2.44 7.01
C VAL A 225 -7.19 -3.82 6.38
N PHE A 226 -8.22 -4.52 6.80
CA PHE A 226 -8.54 -5.85 6.28
C PHE A 226 -9.77 -5.79 5.39
N GLY A 227 -9.65 -6.39 4.22
CA GLY A 227 -10.72 -6.60 3.27
C GLY A 227 -10.90 -8.08 2.92
N ARG A 228 -12.13 -8.47 2.58
CA ARG A 228 -12.38 -9.73 1.89
C ARG A 228 -12.15 -9.53 0.41
N LEU A 229 -11.57 -10.54 -0.24
CA LEU A 229 -11.44 -10.60 -1.70
C LEU A 229 -12.57 -11.43 -2.29
N GLU A 230 -13.23 -10.89 -3.30
CA GLU A 230 -14.25 -11.58 -4.07
C GLU A 230 -13.89 -11.46 -5.56
N LYS A 231 -13.62 -12.60 -6.21
CA LYS A 231 -13.32 -12.62 -7.64
C LYS A 231 -14.58 -12.28 -8.42
N ILE A 232 -14.51 -11.29 -9.32
CA ILE A 232 -15.63 -10.83 -10.15
C ILE A 232 -15.44 -11.14 -11.64
N SER A 233 -14.20 -11.32 -12.07
CA SER A 233 -13.88 -11.74 -13.45
C SER A 233 -12.53 -12.45 -13.53
#